data_36bbd083a77774d1dd5168abd340f4bd
#
_entry.id   36bbd083a77774d1dd5168abd340f4bd
#
_cell.length_a   1.000
_cell.length_b   1.000
_cell.length_c   1.000
_cell.angle_alpha   90.00
_cell.angle_beta   90.00
_cell.angle_gamma   90.00
#
_symmetry.space_group_name_H-M   'P 1'
#
loop_
_entity.id
_entity.type
_entity.pdbx_description
1 polymer ?
#
loop_
_entity_poly.entity_id
_entity_poly.type
_entity_poly.pdbx_seq_one_letter_code
_entity_poly.pdbx_strand_id
1 'polypeptide(L)'
;MIAIKNEKELQCMRQACKITAAARALAGEMVRPGVCTKQIDKAVHDYIVSQGAKPSFLGYGGFPGSSCISVNDTVIHGIPGGYVLQEGDIVSVDVGAYYKGFHGDCAATYPCGSISADAQKLIDVTKQSFFEGIRFAKRGNRVSDISHAIQTYVESNGFSVVRSFVGHGVGAQLHEEPEVPNFGSPGRGPRLLPGMTLAIEPMVNAGTHEVRILKDKWTTVTADGKLSAHYENTVLITDGEPEILTVAEGL
;
A
#
# COMPACT_ATOMS: atom_id res chain seq x y z
N MET A 1 -10.50 -3.71 -19.10
CA MET A 1 -9.46 -3.36 -20.10
C MET A 1 -8.39 -2.54 -19.39
N ILE A 2 -7.12 -2.91 -19.59
CA ILE A 2 -5.98 -2.21 -18.96
C ILE A 2 -5.87 -0.80 -19.55
N ALA A 3 -5.86 0.23 -18.71
CA ALA A 3 -5.75 1.63 -19.13
C ALA A 3 -4.28 2.03 -19.30
N ILE A 4 -3.96 2.63 -20.44
CA ILE A 4 -2.65 3.24 -20.73
C ILE A 4 -2.83 4.76 -20.63
N LYS A 5 -2.15 5.38 -19.69
CA LYS A 5 -2.26 6.81 -19.41
C LYS A 5 -1.41 7.60 -20.41
N ASN A 6 -1.98 8.65 -20.96
CA ASN A 6 -1.25 9.63 -21.76
C ASN A 6 -0.53 10.66 -20.85
N GLU A 7 0.32 11.50 -21.43
CA GLU A 7 1.13 12.44 -20.64
C GLU A 7 0.32 13.43 -19.79
N LYS A 8 -0.85 13.90 -20.28
CA LYS A 8 -1.71 14.79 -19.50
C LYS A 8 -2.32 14.08 -18.29
N GLU A 9 -2.73 12.84 -18.46
CA GLU A 9 -3.24 11.98 -17.37
C GLU A 9 -2.14 11.67 -16.36
N LEU A 10 -0.92 11.36 -16.84
CA LEU A 10 0.24 11.13 -15.98
C LEU A 10 0.62 12.37 -15.15
N GLN A 11 0.48 13.58 -15.69
CA GLN A 11 0.68 14.81 -14.91
C GLN A 11 -0.34 14.93 -13.77
N CYS A 12 -1.61 14.59 -14.01
CA CYS A 12 -2.63 14.57 -12.95
C CYS A 12 -2.32 13.48 -11.91
N MET A 13 -1.92 12.29 -12.35
CA MET A 13 -1.53 11.19 -11.46
C MET A 13 -0.33 11.54 -10.59
N ARG A 14 0.70 12.16 -11.15
CA ARG A 14 1.86 12.63 -10.36
C ARG A 14 1.44 13.59 -9.24
N GLN A 15 0.50 14.49 -9.51
CA GLN A 15 -0.04 15.38 -8.48
C GLN A 15 -0.86 14.64 -7.42
N ALA A 16 -1.76 13.74 -7.82
CA ALA A 16 -2.51 12.90 -6.88
C ALA A 16 -1.56 12.07 -6.00
N CYS A 17 -0.58 11.41 -6.61
CA CYS A 17 0.42 10.60 -5.92
C CYS A 17 1.30 11.42 -4.95
N LYS A 18 1.65 12.66 -5.31
CA LYS A 18 2.39 13.58 -4.45
C LYS A 18 1.61 13.94 -3.19
N ILE A 19 0.31 14.25 -3.35
CA ILE A 19 -0.59 14.52 -2.22
C ILE A 19 -0.72 13.28 -1.35
N THR A 20 -0.90 12.11 -1.95
CA THR A 20 -1.00 10.83 -1.26
C THR A 20 0.24 10.52 -0.43
N ALA A 21 1.43 10.65 -1.02
CA ALA A 21 2.71 10.38 -0.36
C ALA A 21 2.95 11.33 0.83
N ALA A 22 2.62 12.62 0.67
CA ALA A 22 2.76 13.60 1.75
C ALA A 22 1.75 13.33 2.89
N ALA A 23 0.52 12.92 2.58
CA ALA A 23 -0.47 12.54 3.58
C ALA A 23 -0.04 11.29 4.36
N ARG A 24 0.54 10.28 3.67
CA ARG A 24 1.12 9.09 4.32
C ARG A 24 2.30 9.47 5.22
N ALA A 25 3.19 10.36 4.78
CA ALA A 25 4.32 10.82 5.57
C ALA A 25 3.86 11.53 6.85
N LEU A 26 2.90 12.46 6.74
CA LEU A 26 2.26 13.11 7.88
C LEU A 26 1.68 12.08 8.88
N ALA A 27 0.98 11.07 8.37
CA ALA A 27 0.43 10.01 9.22
C ALA A 27 1.54 9.22 9.94
N GLY A 28 2.64 8.92 9.25
CA GLY A 28 3.80 8.24 9.83
C GLY A 28 4.44 9.02 10.99
N GLU A 29 4.58 10.34 10.87
CA GLU A 29 5.09 11.21 11.95
C GLU A 29 4.18 11.21 13.19
N MET A 30 2.90 10.91 13.01
CA MET A 30 1.93 10.83 14.11
C MET A 30 1.92 9.47 14.80
N VAL A 31 2.54 8.43 14.22
CA VAL A 31 2.61 7.09 14.83
C VAL A 31 3.52 7.13 16.04
N ARG A 32 2.91 7.26 17.23
CA ARG A 32 3.61 7.25 18.52
C ARG A 32 2.66 6.84 19.64
N PRO A 33 3.17 6.30 20.77
CA PRO A 33 2.34 5.93 21.90
C PRO A 33 1.42 7.06 22.37
N GLY A 34 0.18 6.73 22.70
CA GLY A 34 -0.82 7.67 23.19
C GLY A 34 -1.65 8.36 22.10
N VAL A 35 -1.31 8.23 20.84
CA VAL A 35 -2.12 8.77 19.72
C VAL A 35 -3.22 7.77 19.35
N CYS A 36 -4.44 8.28 19.16
CA CYS A 36 -5.57 7.48 18.71
C CYS A 36 -5.60 7.36 17.17
N THR A 37 -5.91 6.18 16.62
CA THR A 37 -5.95 5.97 15.17
C THR A 37 -6.90 6.92 14.45
N LYS A 38 -8.02 7.31 15.08
CA LYS A 38 -8.95 8.33 14.57
C LYS A 38 -8.31 9.73 14.44
N GLN A 39 -7.33 10.06 15.28
CA GLN A 39 -6.62 11.34 15.18
C GLN A 39 -5.70 11.37 13.96
N ILE A 40 -5.06 10.24 13.65
CA ILE A 40 -4.23 10.08 12.44
C ILE A 40 -5.11 10.20 11.19
N ASP A 41 -6.23 9.47 11.14
CA ASP A 41 -7.20 9.54 10.03
C ASP A 41 -7.71 10.96 9.79
N LYS A 42 -8.04 11.68 10.89
CA LYS A 42 -8.47 13.08 10.78
C LYS A 42 -7.39 13.97 10.18
N ALA A 43 -6.14 13.81 10.59
CA ALA A 43 -5.04 14.60 10.05
C ALA A 43 -4.80 14.32 8.56
N VAL A 44 -4.87 13.05 8.15
CA VAL A 44 -4.83 12.63 6.74
C VAL A 44 -5.96 13.27 5.95
N HIS A 45 -7.19 13.19 6.46
CA HIS A 45 -8.36 13.83 5.85
C HIS A 45 -8.15 15.32 5.63
N ASP A 46 -7.83 16.04 6.71
CA ASP A 46 -7.67 17.48 6.69
C ASP A 46 -6.56 17.92 5.72
N TYR A 47 -5.46 17.17 5.71
CA TYR A 47 -4.36 17.43 4.77
C TYR A 47 -4.80 17.26 3.32
N ILE A 48 -5.40 16.12 2.96
CA ILE A 48 -5.83 15.85 1.59
C ILE A 48 -6.83 16.94 1.11
N VAL A 49 -7.80 17.30 1.96
CA VAL A 49 -8.78 18.34 1.64
C VAL A 49 -8.11 19.71 1.48
N SER A 50 -7.11 20.03 2.31
CA SER A 50 -6.36 21.29 2.19
C SER A 50 -5.61 21.44 0.88
N GLN A 51 -5.25 20.30 0.23
CA GLN A 51 -4.61 20.27 -1.09
C GLN A 51 -5.62 20.36 -2.26
N GLY A 52 -6.90 20.56 -1.98
CA GLY A 52 -7.97 20.57 -3.00
C GLY A 52 -8.27 19.20 -3.58
N ALA A 53 -7.87 18.14 -2.90
CA ALA A 53 -8.11 16.74 -3.24
C ALA A 53 -9.24 16.15 -2.36
N LYS A 54 -9.59 14.89 -2.62
CA LYS A 54 -10.54 14.12 -1.81
C LYS A 54 -9.88 12.83 -1.34
N PRO A 55 -10.11 12.38 -0.08
CA PRO A 55 -9.70 11.03 0.33
C PRO A 55 -10.34 9.98 -0.58
N SER A 56 -9.54 9.07 -1.13
CA SER A 56 -10.02 8.06 -2.08
C SER A 56 -10.87 6.99 -1.40
N PHE A 57 -10.57 6.68 -0.13
CA PHE A 57 -11.19 5.57 0.58
C PHE A 57 -12.51 5.94 1.26
N LEU A 58 -12.69 7.20 1.65
CA LEU A 58 -13.88 7.65 2.37
C LEU A 58 -15.14 7.44 1.53
N GLY A 59 -16.00 6.51 1.96
CA GLY A 59 -17.22 6.12 1.27
C GLY A 59 -17.03 5.11 0.13
N TYR A 60 -15.80 4.74 -0.22
CA TYR A 60 -15.53 3.72 -1.23
C TYR A 60 -16.06 2.35 -0.76
N GLY A 61 -17.01 1.78 -1.48
CA GLY A 61 -17.70 0.56 -1.04
C GLY A 61 -18.34 0.64 0.35
N GLY A 62 -18.51 1.85 0.90
CA GLY A 62 -19.02 2.08 2.26
C GLY A 62 -17.93 2.14 3.35
N PHE A 63 -16.65 2.17 2.99
CA PHE A 63 -15.56 2.33 3.97
C PHE A 63 -15.68 3.66 4.74
N PRO A 64 -15.58 3.67 6.08
CA PRO A 64 -15.93 4.85 6.87
C PRO A 64 -14.73 5.82 7.12
N GLY A 65 -13.49 5.41 6.80
CA GLY A 65 -12.27 6.19 7.05
C GLY A 65 -11.74 6.90 5.80
N SER A 66 -10.91 7.90 5.99
CA SER A 66 -10.13 8.55 4.92
C SER A 66 -8.83 7.82 4.61
N SER A 67 -8.37 7.01 5.55
CA SER A 67 -7.21 6.14 5.48
C SER A 67 -7.52 4.79 6.11
N CYS A 68 -6.78 3.73 5.75
CA CYS A 68 -6.78 2.49 6.50
C CYS A 68 -5.64 2.54 7.53
N ILE A 69 -5.93 2.19 8.78
CA ILE A 69 -4.93 2.14 9.85
C ILE A 69 -4.98 0.76 10.51
N SER A 70 -4.00 -0.05 10.15
CA SER A 70 -3.94 -1.47 10.47
C SER A 70 -2.84 -1.70 11.51
N VAL A 71 -3.20 -2.16 12.70
CA VAL A 71 -2.29 -2.31 13.84
C VAL A 71 -1.97 -3.78 14.07
N ASN A 72 -0.71 -4.13 14.23
CA ASN A 72 -0.17 -5.44 14.60
C ASN A 72 -0.60 -6.59 13.68
N ASP A 73 -1.58 -7.39 14.09
CA ASP A 73 -2.11 -8.54 13.34
C ASP A 73 -3.14 -8.14 12.27
N THR A 74 -3.52 -6.87 12.23
CA THR A 74 -4.35 -6.34 11.16
C THR A 74 -3.49 -6.16 9.91
N VAL A 75 -3.88 -6.86 8.84
CA VAL A 75 -3.16 -6.88 7.57
C VAL A 75 -3.42 -5.61 6.76
N ILE A 76 -4.70 -5.36 6.45
CA ILE A 76 -5.20 -4.21 5.68
C ILE A 76 -6.61 -3.83 6.13
N HIS A 77 -7.08 -2.70 5.62
CA HIS A 77 -8.44 -2.18 5.79
C HIS A 77 -8.84 -1.97 7.26
N GLY A 78 -7.86 -1.76 8.16
CA GLY A 78 -8.13 -1.41 9.54
C GLY A 78 -8.93 -0.10 9.60
N ILE A 79 -10.14 -0.14 10.21
CA ILE A 79 -10.99 1.04 10.35
C ILE A 79 -10.43 1.96 11.45
N PRO A 80 -10.10 3.22 11.15
CA PRO A 80 -9.67 4.18 12.16
C PRO A 80 -10.73 4.37 13.27
N GLY A 81 -10.32 4.24 14.51
CA GLY A 81 -11.24 4.24 15.65
C GLY A 81 -10.64 4.74 16.95
N GLY A 82 -11.19 4.26 18.06
CA GLY A 82 -10.77 4.63 19.41
C GLY A 82 -9.52 3.91 19.93
N TYR A 83 -8.86 3.07 19.10
CA TYR A 83 -7.63 2.41 19.53
C TYR A 83 -6.53 3.44 19.75
N VAL A 84 -5.92 3.42 20.94
CA VAL A 84 -4.80 4.27 21.32
C VAL A 84 -3.51 3.47 21.15
N LEU A 85 -2.63 3.95 20.29
CA LEU A 85 -1.35 3.30 19.99
C LEU A 85 -0.49 3.12 21.25
N GLN A 86 0.14 1.96 21.33
CA GLN A 86 0.98 1.54 22.44
C GLN A 86 2.45 1.45 22.02
N GLU A 87 3.34 1.55 23.00
CA GLU A 87 4.76 1.21 22.79
C GLU A 87 4.88 -0.24 22.29
N GLY A 88 5.59 -0.44 21.20
CA GLY A 88 5.78 -1.76 20.61
C GLY A 88 4.81 -2.13 19.49
N ASP A 89 3.75 -1.33 19.23
CA ASP A 89 2.88 -1.54 18.09
C ASP A 89 3.63 -1.32 16.76
N ILE A 90 3.23 -2.03 15.72
CA ILE A 90 3.53 -1.69 14.34
C ILE A 90 2.24 -1.26 13.63
N VAL A 91 2.31 -0.21 12.84
CA VAL A 91 1.10 0.44 12.29
C VAL A 91 1.26 0.62 10.80
N SER A 92 0.51 -0.14 10.01
CA SER A 92 0.39 0.07 8.57
C SER A 92 -0.63 1.18 8.32
N VAL A 93 -0.18 2.24 7.68
CA VAL A 93 -1.03 3.36 7.26
C VAL A 93 -1.08 3.35 5.74
N ASP A 94 -2.30 3.23 5.23
CA ASP A 94 -2.60 3.19 3.81
C ASP A 94 -3.50 4.39 3.45
N VAL A 95 -3.10 5.13 2.41
CA VAL A 95 -3.68 6.42 2.05
C VAL A 95 -3.88 6.50 0.55
N GLY A 96 -5.09 6.89 0.15
CA GLY A 96 -5.38 7.27 -1.23
C GLY A 96 -5.90 8.70 -1.33
N ALA A 97 -5.48 9.43 -2.38
CA ALA A 97 -5.99 10.76 -2.68
C ALA A 97 -6.47 10.85 -4.13
N TYR A 98 -7.68 11.42 -4.30
CA TYR A 98 -8.27 11.70 -5.61
C TYR A 98 -8.11 13.16 -5.97
N TYR A 99 -7.41 13.44 -7.07
CA TYR A 99 -7.14 14.79 -7.53
C TYR A 99 -7.29 14.89 -9.06
N LYS A 100 -8.08 15.85 -9.52
CA LYS A 100 -8.28 16.14 -10.96
C LYS A 100 -8.59 14.91 -11.83
N GLY A 101 -9.41 14.01 -11.32
CA GLY A 101 -9.87 12.84 -12.06
C GLY A 101 -9.04 11.58 -11.88
N PHE A 102 -7.98 11.60 -11.04
CA PHE A 102 -7.08 10.47 -10.84
C PHE A 102 -6.81 10.22 -9.36
N HIS A 103 -6.56 8.94 -9.04
CA HIS A 103 -6.16 8.47 -7.72
C HIS A 103 -4.64 8.27 -7.64
N GLY A 104 -4.07 8.57 -6.48
CA GLY A 104 -2.80 8.03 -6.03
C GLY A 104 -3.06 7.10 -4.86
N ASP A 105 -2.22 6.08 -4.67
CA ASP A 105 -2.34 5.07 -3.64
C ASP A 105 -0.98 4.68 -3.07
N CYS A 106 -0.85 4.63 -1.74
CA CYS A 106 0.39 4.16 -1.10
C CYS A 106 0.23 3.83 0.37
N ALA A 107 0.96 2.82 0.82
CA ALA A 107 1.01 2.41 2.21
C ALA A 107 2.45 2.27 2.74
N ALA A 108 2.60 2.37 4.05
CA ALA A 108 3.82 1.98 4.75
C ALA A 108 3.50 1.55 6.19
N THR A 109 4.34 0.67 6.74
CA THR A 109 4.27 0.27 8.14
C THR A 109 5.31 1.02 8.96
N TYR A 110 4.87 1.61 10.06
CA TYR A 110 5.66 2.43 10.96
C TYR A 110 5.77 1.79 12.34
N PRO A 111 6.93 1.87 13.00
CA PRO A 111 7.07 1.48 14.40
C PRO A 111 6.42 2.52 15.32
N CYS A 112 5.75 2.07 16.38
CA CYS A 112 5.22 2.93 17.44
C CYS A 112 6.11 2.83 18.66
N GLY A 113 7.00 3.80 18.83
CA GLY A 113 8.05 3.73 19.85
C GLY A 113 9.10 2.65 19.54
N SER A 114 9.55 1.94 20.58
CA SER A 114 10.52 0.84 20.46
C SER A 114 9.80 -0.46 20.16
N ILE A 115 10.10 -1.09 19.06
CA ILE A 115 9.52 -2.37 18.63
C ILE A 115 10.55 -3.51 18.76
N SER A 116 10.10 -4.75 18.71
CA SER A 116 10.99 -5.92 18.72
C SER A 116 11.83 -6.01 17.45
N ALA A 117 12.98 -6.70 17.52
CA ALA A 117 13.84 -6.95 16.36
C ALA A 117 13.11 -7.74 15.25
N ASP A 118 12.22 -8.67 15.64
CA ASP A 118 11.43 -9.44 14.68
C ASP A 118 10.39 -8.57 13.97
N ALA A 119 9.75 -7.64 14.69
CA ALA A 119 8.82 -6.67 14.11
C ALA A 119 9.55 -5.71 13.14
N GLN A 120 10.73 -5.23 13.52
CA GLN A 120 11.55 -4.40 12.65
C GLN A 120 11.97 -5.17 11.39
N LYS A 121 12.42 -6.42 11.54
CA LYS A 121 12.75 -7.28 10.40
C LYS A 121 11.56 -7.48 9.46
N LEU A 122 10.35 -7.67 10.00
CA LEU A 122 9.15 -7.80 9.19
C LEU A 122 8.89 -6.54 8.36
N ILE A 123 8.97 -5.35 8.97
CA ILE A 123 8.80 -4.06 8.27
C ILE A 123 9.85 -3.92 7.16
N ASP A 124 11.12 -4.17 7.47
CA ASP A 124 12.24 -4.00 6.52
C ASP A 124 12.13 -4.97 5.35
N VAL A 125 11.79 -6.24 5.60
CA VAL A 125 11.60 -7.25 4.54
C VAL A 125 10.39 -6.90 3.68
N THR A 126 9.29 -6.45 4.28
CA THR A 126 8.10 -6.03 3.52
C THR A 126 8.42 -4.86 2.60
N LYS A 127 9.07 -3.83 3.11
CA LYS A 127 9.53 -2.70 2.32
C LYS A 127 10.50 -3.12 1.21
N GLN A 128 11.52 -3.92 1.54
CA GLN A 128 12.52 -4.36 0.56
C GLN A 128 11.91 -5.26 -0.52
N SER A 129 10.90 -6.07 -0.19
CA SER A 129 10.23 -6.93 -1.17
C SER A 129 9.58 -6.14 -2.31
N PHE A 130 9.05 -4.95 -2.02
CA PHE A 130 8.57 -4.02 -3.03
C PHE A 130 9.71 -3.63 -3.98
N PHE A 131 10.89 -3.27 -3.45
CA PHE A 131 12.04 -2.87 -4.28
C PHE A 131 12.60 -4.03 -5.10
N GLU A 132 12.53 -5.26 -4.62
CA GLU A 132 12.86 -6.45 -5.42
C GLU A 132 11.83 -6.65 -6.56
N GLY A 133 10.55 -6.45 -6.27
CA GLY A 133 9.47 -6.55 -7.25
C GLY A 133 9.58 -5.54 -8.37
N ILE A 134 9.75 -4.25 -8.05
CA ILE A 134 9.75 -3.19 -9.06
C ILE A 134 10.93 -3.27 -10.04
N ARG A 135 11.99 -3.99 -9.74
CA ARG A 135 13.08 -4.27 -10.71
C ARG A 135 12.57 -4.97 -11.96
N PHE A 136 11.43 -5.67 -11.84
CA PHE A 136 10.75 -6.35 -12.93
C PHE A 136 9.57 -5.55 -13.50
N ALA A 137 9.24 -4.39 -12.94
CA ALA A 137 8.18 -3.51 -13.41
C ALA A 137 8.60 -2.73 -14.68
N LYS A 138 9.08 -3.46 -15.70
CA LYS A 138 9.68 -2.92 -16.93
C LYS A 138 8.92 -3.38 -18.16
N ARG A 139 8.94 -2.56 -19.20
CA ARG A 139 8.40 -2.91 -20.52
C ARG A 139 8.89 -4.30 -20.95
N GLY A 140 7.94 -5.12 -21.40
CA GLY A 140 8.20 -6.45 -21.93
C GLY A 140 8.11 -7.58 -20.92
N ASN A 141 8.34 -7.32 -19.63
CA ASN A 141 8.04 -8.26 -18.55
C ASN A 141 6.53 -8.44 -18.37
N ARG A 142 6.15 -9.36 -17.53
CA ARG A 142 4.75 -9.62 -17.19
C ARG A 142 4.49 -9.30 -15.70
N VAL A 143 3.23 -9.09 -15.37
CA VAL A 143 2.81 -8.82 -13.98
C VAL A 143 3.37 -9.84 -13.01
N SER A 144 3.34 -11.13 -13.35
CA SER A 144 3.82 -12.18 -12.43
C SER A 144 5.35 -12.23 -12.26
N ASP A 145 6.12 -11.51 -13.05
CA ASP A 145 7.57 -11.37 -12.81
C ASP A 145 7.81 -10.51 -11.56
N ILE A 146 6.98 -9.46 -11.37
CA ILE A 146 6.94 -8.66 -10.13
C ILE A 146 6.53 -9.54 -8.97
N SER A 147 5.42 -10.26 -9.12
CA SER A 147 4.83 -11.14 -8.10
C SER A 147 5.83 -12.19 -7.59
N HIS A 148 6.53 -12.84 -8.52
CA HIS A 148 7.51 -13.88 -8.20
C HIS A 148 8.71 -13.34 -7.43
N ALA A 149 9.21 -12.16 -7.81
CA ALA A 149 10.33 -11.53 -7.13
C ALA A 149 9.97 -11.16 -5.69
N ILE A 150 8.77 -10.58 -5.47
CA ILE A 150 8.24 -10.27 -4.13
C ILE A 150 8.17 -11.55 -3.28
N GLN A 151 7.49 -12.58 -3.78
CA GLN A 151 7.31 -13.84 -3.07
C GLN A 151 8.66 -14.48 -2.71
N THR A 152 9.56 -14.59 -3.67
CA THR A 152 10.88 -15.21 -3.47
C THR A 152 11.66 -14.52 -2.37
N TYR A 153 11.67 -13.19 -2.37
CA TYR A 153 12.37 -12.42 -1.35
C TYR A 153 11.73 -12.58 0.03
N VAL A 154 10.42 -12.46 0.16
CA VAL A 154 9.69 -12.58 1.43
C VAL A 154 9.88 -13.97 2.04
N GLU A 155 9.65 -15.04 1.25
CA GLU A 155 9.70 -16.41 1.73
C GLU A 155 11.14 -16.83 2.08
N SER A 156 12.16 -16.34 1.37
CA SER A 156 13.57 -16.57 1.72
C SER A 156 13.99 -15.93 3.05
N ASN A 157 13.26 -14.93 3.51
CA ASN A 157 13.46 -14.29 4.81
C ASN A 157 12.63 -14.91 5.95
N GLY A 158 11.84 -15.98 5.66
CA GLY A 158 11.09 -16.76 6.64
C GLY A 158 9.70 -16.18 6.93
N PHE A 159 9.19 -15.30 6.08
CA PHE A 159 7.83 -14.72 6.15
C PHE A 159 6.91 -15.26 5.07
N SER A 160 5.64 -14.90 5.10
CA SER A 160 4.65 -15.33 4.11
C SER A 160 3.98 -14.16 3.43
N VAL A 161 3.79 -14.22 2.10
CA VAL A 161 2.98 -13.24 1.36
C VAL A 161 1.51 -13.56 1.46
N VAL A 162 0.68 -12.58 1.72
CA VAL A 162 -0.78 -12.70 1.68
C VAL A 162 -1.23 -13.02 0.26
N ARG A 163 -2.23 -13.93 0.12
CA ARG A 163 -2.71 -14.41 -1.19
C ARG A 163 -4.13 -14.00 -1.51
N SER A 164 -4.91 -13.62 -0.51
CA SER A 164 -6.33 -13.26 -0.66
C SER A 164 -6.55 -11.84 -1.16
N PHE A 165 -5.51 -11.01 -1.12
CA PHE A 165 -5.52 -9.63 -1.58
C PHE A 165 -4.30 -9.40 -2.48
N VAL A 166 -4.47 -8.50 -3.44
CA VAL A 166 -3.50 -8.29 -4.52
C VAL A 166 -3.45 -6.80 -4.85
N GLY A 167 -2.32 -6.36 -5.40
CA GLY A 167 -2.21 -5.05 -6.00
C GLY A 167 -3.04 -4.92 -7.26
N HIS A 168 -3.11 -3.73 -7.81
CA HIS A 168 -4.03 -3.41 -8.89
C HIS A 168 -3.51 -2.29 -9.80
N GLY A 169 -4.12 -2.13 -10.97
CA GLY A 169 -4.01 -0.88 -11.72
C GLY A 169 -4.66 0.25 -10.92
N VAL A 170 -4.15 1.45 -11.04
CA VAL A 170 -4.71 2.65 -10.42
C VAL A 170 -4.72 3.80 -11.42
N GLY A 171 -5.76 4.64 -11.39
CA GLY A 171 -5.88 5.73 -12.35
C GLY A 171 -7.13 6.55 -12.13
N ALA A 172 -8.01 6.61 -13.14
CA ALA A 172 -9.29 7.27 -13.04
C ALA A 172 -10.24 6.55 -12.06
N GLN A 173 -10.05 5.24 -11.89
CA GLN A 173 -10.65 4.47 -10.81
C GLN A 173 -9.58 4.14 -9.78
N LEU A 174 -9.98 3.98 -8.51
CA LEU A 174 -9.08 3.55 -7.45
C LEU A 174 -8.50 2.16 -7.76
N HIS A 175 -9.37 1.23 -8.15
CA HIS A 175 -8.97 -0.11 -8.59
C HIS A 175 -9.27 -0.27 -10.09
N GLU A 176 -8.21 -0.50 -10.87
CA GLU A 176 -8.25 -0.79 -12.30
C GLU A 176 -7.56 -2.14 -12.59
N GLU A 177 -7.81 -2.69 -13.78
CA GLU A 177 -6.99 -3.77 -14.31
C GLU A 177 -5.54 -3.29 -14.60
N PRO A 178 -4.53 -4.15 -14.44
CA PRO A 178 -4.62 -5.55 -14.05
C PRO A 178 -4.54 -5.75 -12.53
N GLU A 179 -4.97 -6.92 -12.04
CA GLU A 179 -4.55 -7.40 -10.73
C GLU A 179 -3.03 -7.64 -10.70
N VAL A 180 -2.39 -7.32 -9.59
CA VAL A 180 -0.95 -7.48 -9.36
C VAL A 180 -0.71 -8.33 -8.10
N PRO A 181 -0.83 -9.66 -8.19
CA PRO A 181 -0.57 -10.55 -7.05
C PRO A 181 0.85 -10.40 -6.52
N ASN A 182 1.03 -10.64 -5.22
CA ASN A 182 2.35 -10.67 -4.58
C ASN A 182 3.00 -12.06 -4.61
N PHE A 183 2.44 -13.00 -5.36
CA PHE A 183 2.89 -14.40 -5.47
C PHE A 183 2.61 -14.94 -6.86
N GLY A 184 3.31 -16.00 -7.23
CA GLY A 184 3.04 -16.75 -8.46
C GLY A 184 4.31 -17.13 -9.24
N SER A 185 4.10 -17.92 -10.29
CA SER A 185 5.17 -18.32 -11.21
C SER A 185 5.50 -17.18 -12.19
N PRO A 186 6.76 -16.94 -12.52
CA PRO A 186 7.16 -15.87 -13.44
C PRO A 186 6.64 -16.10 -14.86
N GLY A 187 6.60 -15.06 -15.68
CA GLY A 187 6.24 -15.12 -17.10
C GLY A 187 4.73 -15.28 -17.36
N ARG A 188 3.86 -14.95 -16.42
CA ARG A 188 2.39 -15.06 -16.52
C ARG A 188 1.72 -13.69 -16.40
N GLY A 189 0.42 -13.68 -16.74
CA GLY A 189 -0.39 -12.46 -16.70
C GLY A 189 -0.11 -11.48 -17.84
N PRO A 190 -0.70 -10.29 -17.78
CA PRO A 190 -0.53 -9.25 -18.79
C PRO A 190 0.94 -8.82 -18.97
N ARG A 191 1.29 -8.42 -20.21
CA ARG A 191 2.58 -7.75 -20.46
C ARG A 191 2.53 -6.33 -19.93
N LEU A 192 3.64 -5.92 -19.34
CA LEU A 192 3.81 -4.55 -18.87
C LEU A 192 4.10 -3.63 -20.08
N LEU A 193 3.34 -2.55 -20.16
CA LEU A 193 3.44 -1.56 -21.24
C LEU A 193 3.65 -0.18 -20.64
N PRO A 194 4.45 0.69 -21.29
CA PRO A 194 4.60 2.08 -20.87
C PRO A 194 3.25 2.79 -20.78
N GLY A 195 3.07 3.60 -19.75
CA GLY A 195 1.81 4.28 -19.45
C GLY A 195 0.86 3.49 -18.54
N MET A 196 1.17 2.23 -18.19
CA MET A 196 0.48 1.54 -17.10
C MET A 196 0.89 2.15 -15.76
N THR A 197 -0.07 2.34 -14.86
CA THR A 197 0.15 2.74 -13.46
C THR A 197 -0.42 1.67 -12.55
N LEU A 198 0.42 1.17 -11.65
CA LEU A 198 0.13 0.00 -10.81
C LEU A 198 0.35 0.33 -9.34
N ALA A 199 -0.57 -0.04 -8.48
CA ALA A 199 -0.36 -0.20 -7.06
C ALA A 199 0.34 -1.54 -6.84
N ILE A 200 1.59 -1.51 -6.41
CA ILE A 200 2.37 -2.70 -6.05
C ILE A 200 2.47 -2.68 -4.54
N GLU A 201 1.85 -3.67 -3.89
CA GLU A 201 1.50 -3.59 -2.47
C GLU A 201 1.74 -4.92 -1.72
N PRO A 202 2.98 -5.34 -1.50
CA PRO A 202 3.23 -6.52 -0.68
C PRO A 202 2.65 -6.38 0.73
N MET A 203 1.77 -7.33 1.07
CA MET A 203 1.27 -7.61 2.41
C MET A 203 1.96 -8.86 2.92
N VAL A 204 2.69 -8.75 4.03
CA VAL A 204 3.58 -9.80 4.53
C VAL A 204 3.23 -10.16 5.98
N ASN A 205 2.98 -11.44 6.23
CA ASN A 205 2.68 -11.97 7.56
C ASN A 205 3.92 -12.63 8.19
N ALA A 206 4.09 -12.40 9.49
CA ALA A 206 5.13 -13.07 10.28
C ALA A 206 4.86 -14.58 10.47
N GLY A 207 3.65 -15.02 10.21
CA GLY A 207 3.22 -16.41 10.29
C GLY A 207 2.74 -16.97 8.95
N THR A 208 1.55 -17.57 8.94
CA THR A 208 0.96 -18.13 7.72
C THR A 208 0.42 -17.03 6.80
N HIS A 209 0.24 -17.36 5.52
CA HIS A 209 -0.33 -16.43 4.55
C HIS A 209 -1.85 -16.25 4.69
N GLU A 210 -2.48 -17.04 5.56
CA GLU A 210 -3.93 -17.05 5.73
C GLU A 210 -4.42 -15.82 6.49
N VAL A 211 -5.57 -15.31 6.07
CA VAL A 211 -6.21 -14.14 6.64
C VAL A 211 -7.70 -14.38 6.84
N ARG A 212 -8.34 -13.57 7.68
CA ARG A 212 -9.78 -13.57 7.89
C ARG A 212 -10.31 -12.15 7.97
N ILE A 213 -11.48 -11.92 7.40
CA ILE A 213 -12.20 -10.65 7.46
C ILE A 213 -13.07 -10.64 8.71
N LEU A 214 -13.05 -9.55 9.47
CA LEU A 214 -13.85 -9.39 10.68
C LEU A 214 -15.33 -9.09 10.36
N LYS A 215 -16.17 -9.03 11.41
CA LYS A 215 -17.63 -8.79 11.28
C LYS A 215 -17.99 -7.43 10.71
N ASP A 216 -17.09 -6.45 10.77
CA ASP A 216 -17.24 -5.13 10.14
C ASP A 216 -17.14 -5.17 8.61
N LYS A 217 -16.79 -6.33 8.02
CA LYS A 217 -16.65 -6.63 6.59
C LYS A 217 -15.46 -5.93 5.92
N TRP A 218 -14.59 -5.28 6.69
CA TRP A 218 -13.42 -4.54 6.20
C TRP A 218 -12.13 -5.04 6.84
N THR A 219 -12.02 -4.91 8.15
CA THR A 219 -10.80 -5.23 8.88
C THR A 219 -10.38 -6.66 8.62
N THR A 220 -9.22 -6.81 7.98
CA THR A 220 -8.63 -8.09 7.63
C THR A 220 -7.46 -8.35 8.56
N VAL A 221 -7.48 -9.49 9.26
CA VAL A 221 -6.45 -9.87 10.24
C VAL A 221 -5.79 -11.18 9.84
N THR A 222 -4.56 -11.43 10.32
CA THR A 222 -3.89 -12.73 10.18
C THR A 222 -4.72 -13.83 10.86
N ALA A 223 -4.74 -15.02 10.27
CA ALA A 223 -5.50 -16.14 10.84
C ALA A 223 -4.88 -16.66 12.14
N ASP A 224 -3.56 -16.54 12.29
CA ASP A 224 -2.77 -17.04 13.42
C ASP A 224 -2.45 -15.97 14.49
N GLY A 225 -2.92 -14.73 14.33
CA GLY A 225 -2.72 -13.63 15.27
C GLY A 225 -1.29 -13.07 15.31
N LYS A 226 -0.42 -13.45 14.36
CA LYS A 226 0.93 -12.89 14.26
C LYS A 226 0.92 -11.57 13.52
N LEU A 227 2.03 -10.80 13.66
CA LEU A 227 2.19 -9.50 13.04
C LEU A 227 2.08 -9.56 11.51
N SER A 228 1.56 -8.49 10.93
CA SER A 228 1.55 -8.24 9.50
C SER A 228 2.09 -6.84 9.19
N ALA A 229 2.77 -6.70 8.05
CA ALA A 229 3.23 -5.41 7.55
C ALA A 229 2.79 -5.23 6.09
N HIS A 230 2.57 -3.98 5.71
CA HIS A 230 2.15 -3.57 4.39
C HIS A 230 3.06 -2.45 3.89
N TYR A 231 3.47 -2.54 2.62
CA TYR A 231 4.22 -1.48 1.94
C TYR A 231 3.73 -1.37 0.51
N GLU A 232 3.47 -0.15 0.06
CA GLU A 232 2.87 0.09 -1.23
C GLU A 232 3.33 1.39 -1.84
N ASN A 233 3.47 1.39 -3.17
CA ASN A 233 3.53 2.61 -3.96
C ASN A 233 2.83 2.46 -5.30
N THR A 234 2.31 3.57 -5.80
CA THR A 234 1.90 3.71 -7.21
C THR A 234 3.15 3.83 -8.09
N VAL A 235 3.26 2.94 -9.07
CA VAL A 235 4.41 2.83 -9.98
C VAL A 235 3.95 3.02 -11.42
N LEU A 236 4.64 3.87 -12.17
CA LEU A 236 4.46 4.03 -13.61
C LEU A 236 5.45 3.12 -14.35
N ILE A 237 4.93 2.31 -15.25
CA ILE A 237 5.74 1.58 -16.23
C ILE A 237 6.17 2.55 -17.32
N THR A 238 7.49 2.63 -17.57
CA THR A 238 8.09 3.48 -18.60
C THR A 238 8.74 2.63 -19.70
N ASP A 239 9.33 3.26 -20.69
CA ASP A 239 10.19 2.58 -21.68
C ASP A 239 11.56 2.16 -21.08
N GLY A 240 11.94 2.73 -19.94
CA GLY A 240 13.17 2.44 -19.19
C GLY A 240 12.90 1.84 -17.80
N GLU A 241 13.51 2.46 -16.78
CA GLU A 241 13.27 2.09 -15.38
C GLU A 241 11.88 2.55 -14.92
N PRO A 242 11.21 1.81 -14.03
CA PRO A 242 9.92 2.23 -13.49
C PRO A 242 10.05 3.52 -12.67
N GLU A 243 9.02 4.36 -12.73
CA GLU A 243 8.94 5.59 -11.93
C GLU A 243 8.00 5.34 -10.73
N ILE A 244 8.50 5.52 -9.50
CA ILE A 244 7.66 5.53 -8.31
C ILE A 244 7.01 6.91 -8.22
N LEU A 245 5.67 6.97 -8.32
CA LEU A 245 4.94 8.24 -8.31
C LEU A 245 4.65 8.75 -6.90
N THR A 246 4.54 7.87 -5.92
CA THR A 246 4.20 8.20 -4.52
C THR A 246 5.44 8.41 -3.66
N VAL A 247 6.26 9.37 -4.05
CA VAL A 247 7.45 9.79 -3.30
C VAL A 247 7.15 11.10 -2.58
N ALA A 248 7.36 11.14 -1.26
CA ALA A 248 7.30 12.38 -0.49
C ALA A 248 8.59 13.18 -0.73
N GLU A 249 8.46 14.48 -1.05
CA GLU A 249 9.61 15.37 -1.17
C GLU A 249 10.19 15.68 0.21
N GLY A 250 11.48 15.49 0.38
CA GLY A 250 12.21 15.93 1.57
C GLY A 250 12.32 14.92 2.71
N LEU A 251 12.05 13.62 2.47
CA LEU A 251 12.35 12.54 3.41
C LEU A 251 13.50 11.68 2.91
#